data_a4b07935c609af059315bd36b68bb141
#
_entry.id   a4b07935c609af059315bd36b68bb141
#
_cell.length_a   1.000
_cell.length_b   1.000
_cell.length_c   1.000
_cell.angle_alpha   90.00
_cell.angle_beta   90.00
_cell.angle_gamma   90.00
#
_symmetry.space_group_name_H-M   'P 1'
#
loop_
_entity.id
_entity.type
_entity.pdbx_description
1 polymer ?
#
loop_
_entity_poly.entity_id
_entity_poly.type
_entity_poly.pdbx_seq_one_letter_code
_entity_poly.pdbx_strand_id
1 'polypeptide(L)'
;MRRILIALLALSPIAAFADDAHTIVQQGRTFRPAEITINRGETLTFTNNDEFIHQIYVSGLFDSDERAPGQNINESFPDAGTFEVRCHIHPKMKLMVHVK
;
A
#
# COMPACT_ATOMS: atom_id res chain seq x y z
N MET A 1 -26.66 -41.08 -3.89
CA MET A 1 -26.34 -40.51 -3.72
C MET A 1 -25.82 -39.67 -3.46
N ARG A 2 -25.56 -39.48 -3.44
CA ARG A 2 -25.02 -38.74 -3.26
C ARG A 2 -24.38 -37.95 -3.14
N ARG A 3 -24.09 -37.58 -3.12
CA ARG A 3 -23.38 -36.86 -3.09
C ARG A 3 -22.98 -36.03 -2.95
N ILE A 4 -22.85 -35.74 -3.04
CA ILE A 4 -22.29 -34.93 -3.02
C ILE A 4 -21.86 -34.17 -2.66
N LEU A 5 -21.48 -33.89 -2.44
CA LEU A 5 -20.86 -33.10 -2.06
C LEU A 5 -20.20 -32.36 -2.10
N ILE A 6 -19.97 -32.05 -2.41
CA ILE A 6 -19.22 -31.39 -2.56
C ILE A 6 -18.93 -30.38 -2.17
N ALA A 7 -18.73 -30.04 -2.06
CA ALA A 7 -18.41 -29.15 -1.61
C ALA A 7 -17.77 -28.35 -1.51
N LEU A 8 -17.58 -28.26 -1.73
CA LEU A 8 -16.95 -27.61 -1.66
C LEU A 8 -16.34 -26.89 -1.26
N LEU A 9 -15.97 -26.82 -1.28
CA LEU A 9 -15.29 -26.31 -0.91
C LEU A 9 -14.78 -25.39 -0.96
N ALA A 10 -14.70 -25.22 -1.25
CA ALA A 10 -14.23 -24.52 -1.33
C ALA A 10 -13.63 -23.66 -1.09
N LEU A 11 -13.34 -23.34 -1.10
CA LEU A 11 -12.71 -22.64 -0.95
C LEU A 11 -12.34 -21.50 -0.56
N SER A 12 -12.10 -20.86 -0.86
CA SER A 12 -12.08 -19.74 -0.47
C SER A 12 -11.05 -19.05 0.36
N PRO A 13 -10.18 -19.52 0.98
CA PRO A 13 -9.21 -18.85 1.83
C PRO A 13 -8.26 -17.92 1.11
N ILE A 14 -8.36 -17.90 -0.16
CA ILE A 14 -7.45 -17.12 -0.98
C ILE A 14 -7.51 -15.64 -0.70
N ALA A 15 -8.64 -15.15 -0.23
CA ALA A 15 -8.82 -13.74 0.01
C ALA A 15 -7.81 -13.15 1.00
N ALA A 16 -7.23 -13.99 1.85
CA ALA A 16 -6.31 -13.50 2.86
C ALA A 16 -5.04 -12.86 2.29
N PHE A 17 -4.70 -13.15 1.05
CA PHE A 17 -3.46 -12.62 0.46
C PHE A 17 -3.64 -11.30 -0.24
N ALA A 18 -4.88 -10.86 -0.44
CA ALA A 18 -5.12 -9.63 -1.19
C ALA A 18 -4.53 -8.41 -0.50
N ASP A 19 -4.49 -8.41 0.83
CA ASP A 19 -4.05 -7.25 1.58
C ASP A 19 -2.57 -6.94 1.37
N ASP A 20 -1.75 -7.97 1.22
CA ASP A 20 -0.31 -7.76 1.04
C ASP A 20 0.01 -7.04 -0.26
N ALA A 21 -0.83 -7.20 -1.27
CA ALA A 21 -0.61 -6.58 -2.57
C ALA A 21 -0.75 -5.06 -2.52
N HIS A 22 -1.32 -4.53 -1.45
CA HIS A 22 -1.57 -3.10 -1.29
C HIS A 22 -0.82 -2.53 -0.09
N THR A 23 0.21 -3.20 0.36
CA THR A 23 1.04 -2.72 1.47
C THR A 23 2.39 -2.28 0.96
N ILE A 24 2.77 -1.07 1.35
CA ILE A 24 4.08 -0.50 1.04
C ILE A 24 4.84 -0.40 2.36
N VAL A 25 6.01 -1.00 2.40
CA VAL A 25 6.85 -0.99 3.60
C VAL A 25 7.88 0.12 3.48
N GLN A 26 7.98 0.95 4.51
CA GLN A 26 9.02 1.96 4.62
C GLN A 26 10.14 1.38 5.48
N GLN A 27 11.25 1.07 4.86
CA GLN A 27 12.38 0.44 5.54
C GLN A 27 13.68 0.79 4.85
N GLY A 28 14.71 1.12 5.64
CA GLY A 28 16.01 1.51 5.10
C GLY A 28 15.93 2.82 4.34
N ARG A 29 15.01 3.71 4.75
CA ARG A 29 14.74 4.98 4.06
C ARG A 29 14.39 4.75 2.60
N THR A 30 13.63 3.70 2.34
CA THR A 30 13.10 3.39 1.00
C THR A 30 11.67 2.94 1.11
N PHE A 31 10.95 2.99 0.00
CA PHE A 31 9.65 2.33 -0.13
C PHE A 31 9.85 0.97 -0.75
N ARG A 32 9.18 -0.05 -0.22
CA ARG A 32 9.24 -1.42 -0.74
C ARG A 32 7.83 -1.97 -0.93
N PRO A 33 7.44 -2.26 -2.17
CA PRO A 33 8.19 -2.04 -3.41
C PRO A 33 8.33 -0.55 -3.73
N ALA A 34 9.23 -0.23 -4.64
CA ALA A 34 9.44 1.15 -5.06
C ALA A 34 8.53 1.55 -6.21
N GLU A 35 7.75 0.63 -6.71
CA GLU A 35 6.81 0.84 -7.79
C GLU A 35 5.65 -0.14 -7.66
N ILE A 36 4.42 0.33 -7.89
CA ILE A 36 3.24 -0.52 -7.75
C ILE A 36 2.17 -0.04 -8.71
N THR A 37 1.33 -0.97 -9.17
CA THR A 37 0.17 -0.67 -10.00
C THR A 37 -1.08 -1.06 -9.25
N ILE A 38 -2.04 -0.15 -9.17
CA ILE A 38 -3.32 -0.38 -8.52
C ILE A 38 -4.45 0.13 -9.41
N ASN A 39 -5.68 -0.18 -9.02
CA ASN A 39 -6.87 0.32 -9.71
C ASN A 39 -7.35 1.59 -9.00
N ARG A 40 -8.08 2.42 -9.75
CA ARG A 40 -8.69 3.64 -9.20
C ARG A 40 -9.51 3.31 -7.97
N GLY A 41 -9.39 4.16 -6.96
CA GLY A 41 -10.15 4.04 -5.73
C GLY A 41 -9.55 3.08 -4.72
N GLU A 42 -8.52 2.34 -5.10
CA GLU A 42 -7.88 1.43 -4.15
C GLU A 42 -7.01 2.19 -3.16
N THR A 43 -6.84 1.59 -2.00
CA THR A 43 -6.09 2.16 -0.88
C THR A 43 -4.76 1.43 -0.73
N LEU A 44 -3.70 2.20 -0.55
CA LEU A 44 -2.41 1.65 -0.13
C LEU A 44 -2.23 1.87 1.36
N THR A 45 -1.70 0.86 2.03
CA THR A 45 -1.30 0.95 3.43
C THR A 45 0.22 1.09 3.48
N PHE A 46 0.68 2.16 4.09
CA PHE A 46 2.11 2.41 4.27
C PHE A 46 2.48 2.06 5.70
N THR A 47 3.41 1.13 5.88
CA THR A 47 3.85 0.68 7.19
C THR A 47 5.26 1.17 7.46
N ASN A 48 5.46 1.87 8.57
CA ASN A 48 6.78 2.36 8.94
C ASN A 48 7.53 1.27 9.72
N ASN A 49 8.43 0.57 9.02
CA ASN A 49 9.29 -0.44 9.63
C ASN A 49 10.71 0.06 9.86
N ASP A 50 10.91 1.37 9.75
CA ASP A 50 12.20 1.97 10.09
C ASP A 50 12.24 2.36 11.58
N GLU A 51 13.42 2.76 12.02
CA GLU A 51 13.61 3.30 13.36
C GLU A 51 13.45 4.82 13.38
N PHE A 52 13.00 5.39 12.27
CA PHE A 52 12.84 6.83 12.09
C PHE A 52 11.40 7.18 11.88
N ILE A 53 11.06 8.44 12.13
CA ILE A 53 9.76 8.97 11.76
C ILE A 53 9.69 9.06 10.24
N HIS A 54 8.56 8.67 9.68
CA HIS A 54 8.26 8.85 8.26
C HIS A 54 6.96 9.59 8.09
N GLN A 55 6.79 10.11 6.88
CA GLN A 55 5.62 10.85 6.48
C GLN A 55 5.53 10.69 4.96
N ILE A 56 4.36 10.77 4.40
CA ILE A 56 4.21 10.63 2.95
C ILE A 56 3.39 11.79 2.39
N TYR A 57 3.69 12.15 1.16
CA TYR A 57 2.87 13.11 0.43
C TYR A 57 2.91 12.83 -1.06
N VAL A 58 1.83 13.23 -1.72
CA VAL A 58 1.74 13.31 -3.17
C VAL A 58 1.26 14.71 -3.49
N SER A 59 2.05 15.45 -4.24
CA SER A 59 1.75 16.83 -4.57
C SER A 59 0.36 16.94 -5.18
N GLY A 60 -0.48 17.78 -4.57
CA GLY A 60 -1.84 18.01 -5.06
C GLY A 60 -2.84 16.93 -4.67
N LEU A 61 -2.45 15.90 -3.96
CA LEU A 61 -3.37 14.83 -3.59
C LEU A 61 -3.48 14.65 -2.08
N PHE A 62 -2.38 14.42 -1.39
CA PHE A 62 -2.40 14.28 0.07
C PHE A 62 -1.04 14.61 0.68
N ASP A 63 -1.08 14.89 1.98
CA ASP A 63 0.12 15.18 2.77
C ASP A 63 -0.19 14.67 4.17
N SER A 64 0.46 13.58 4.56
CA SER A 64 0.14 12.91 5.81
C SER A 64 0.84 13.55 7.00
N ASP A 65 0.35 13.21 8.19
CA ASP A 65 1.07 13.49 9.41
C ASP A 65 2.26 12.55 9.54
N GLU A 66 3.16 12.89 10.46
CA GLU A 66 4.29 12.03 10.79
C GLU A 66 3.82 10.74 11.47
N ARG A 67 4.53 9.66 11.16
CA ARG A 67 4.26 8.35 11.76
C ARG A 67 5.52 7.81 12.39
N ALA A 68 5.38 7.40 13.64
CA ALA A 68 6.45 6.77 14.40
C ALA A 68 6.67 5.33 13.90
N PRO A 69 7.81 4.73 14.23
CA PRO A 69 8.04 3.31 13.91
C PRO A 69 6.87 2.44 14.33
N GLY A 70 6.47 1.53 13.45
CA GLY A 70 5.38 0.61 13.68
C GLY A 70 3.99 1.13 13.33
N GLN A 71 3.86 2.40 13.00
CA GLN A 71 2.57 2.99 12.65
C GLN A 71 2.29 2.89 11.15
N ASN A 72 1.00 2.91 10.81
CA ASN A 72 0.53 2.81 9.44
C ASN A 72 -0.15 4.08 8.99
N ILE A 73 -0.12 4.31 7.67
CA ILE A 73 -0.91 5.35 7.01
C ILE A 73 -1.66 4.68 5.88
N ASN A 74 -2.95 4.99 5.74
CA ASN A 74 -3.77 4.50 4.63
C ASN A 74 -4.13 5.67 3.73
N GLU A 75 -3.87 5.53 2.42
CA GLU A 75 -4.20 6.57 1.46
C GLU A 75 -4.84 5.98 0.22
N SER A 76 -5.90 6.63 -0.26
CA SER A 76 -6.63 6.20 -1.45
C SER A 76 -6.20 7.02 -2.66
N PHE A 77 -6.27 6.38 -3.83
CA PHE A 77 -5.91 7.01 -5.09
C PHE A 77 -7.15 7.01 -6.00
N PRO A 78 -7.94 8.09 -5.97
CA PRO A 78 -9.23 8.11 -6.67
C PRO A 78 -9.14 8.24 -8.18
N ASP A 79 -8.03 8.75 -8.70
CA ASP A 79 -7.89 9.06 -10.13
C ASP A 79 -6.84 8.20 -10.80
N ALA A 80 -7.06 7.90 -12.07
CA ALA A 80 -6.07 7.23 -12.90
C ALA A 80 -4.89 8.16 -13.14
N GLY A 81 -3.72 7.58 -13.28
CA GLY A 81 -2.50 8.34 -13.56
C GLY A 81 -1.29 7.73 -12.89
N THR A 82 -0.20 8.45 -12.93
CA THR A 82 1.03 8.06 -12.26
C THR A 82 1.36 9.10 -11.20
N PHE A 83 1.54 8.64 -9.98
CA PHE A 83 1.76 9.51 -8.84
C PHE A 83 3.08 9.17 -8.16
N GLU A 84 3.83 10.20 -7.81
CA GLU A 84 5.09 10.03 -7.10
C GLU A 84 4.85 10.30 -5.63
N VAL A 85 5.07 9.26 -4.80
CA VAL A 85 4.95 9.39 -3.34
C VAL A 85 6.33 9.70 -2.78
N ARG A 86 6.41 10.73 -1.97
CA ARG A 86 7.65 11.21 -1.38
C ARG A 86 7.50 11.36 0.12
N CYS A 87 8.63 11.58 0.79
CA CYS A 87 8.66 11.87 2.21
C CYS A 87 9.40 13.19 2.41
N HIS A 88 8.80 14.15 3.13
CA HIS A 88 9.46 15.45 3.37
C HIS A 88 10.73 15.29 4.20
N ILE A 89 10.75 14.32 5.11
CA ILE A 89 11.85 14.10 6.04
C ILE A 89 13.03 13.45 5.35
N HIS A 90 12.75 12.56 4.39
CA HIS A 90 13.76 11.82 3.65
C HIS A 90 13.55 12.03 2.15
N PRO A 91 14.05 13.14 1.59
CA PRO A 91 13.70 13.53 0.22
C PRO A 91 14.07 12.55 -0.87
N LYS A 92 14.98 11.61 -0.59
CA LYS A 92 15.36 10.62 -1.60
C LYS A 92 14.40 9.42 -1.68
N MET A 93 13.52 9.28 -0.69
CA MET A 93 12.51 8.22 -0.72
C MET A 93 11.48 8.52 -1.80
N LYS A 94 11.25 7.54 -2.67
CA LYS A 94 10.33 7.71 -3.77
C LYS A 94 9.65 6.40 -4.11
N LEU A 95 8.34 6.46 -4.30
CA LEU A 95 7.51 5.35 -4.76
C LEU A 95 6.71 5.84 -5.96
N MET A 96 6.70 5.06 -7.03
CA MET A 96 5.84 5.36 -8.18
C MET A 96 4.59 4.51 -8.10
N VAL A 97 3.43 5.15 -8.11
CA VAL A 97 2.13 4.48 -8.08
C VAL A 97 1.45 4.70 -9.42
N HIS A 98 1.21 3.60 -10.13
CA HIS A 98 0.48 3.62 -11.39
C HIS A 98 -0.95 3.23 -11.11
N VAL A 99 -1.88 4.13 -11.35
CA VAL A 99 -3.31 3.92 -11.09
C VAL A 99 -4.02 3.74 -12.42
N LYS A 100 -4.64 2.59 -12.60
CA LYS A 100 -5.35 2.25 -13.84
C LYS A 100 -6.79 2.72 -13.83
#